data_3ef3837da0ff671f472f0d0e585bc7e6
#
_entry.id   3ef3837da0ff671f472f0d0e585bc7e6
#
_cell.length_a   1.000
_cell.length_b   1.000
_cell.length_c   1.000
_cell.angle_alpha   90.00
_cell.angle_beta   90.00
_cell.angle_gamma   90.00
#
_symmetry.space_group_name_H-M   'P 1'
#
loop_
_entity.id
_entity.type
_entity.pdbx_description
1 polymer ?
#
loop_
_entity_poly.entity_id
_entity_poly.type
_entity_poly.pdbx_seq_one_letter_code
_entity_poly.pdbx_strand_id
1 'polypeptide(L)'
;FNWQVEKVYMEMFNKVHEIEYTHRNLKDSFSCYDKNQHLANIKNSGYFRFSREIVFSNSEPCTAKRLVDLTLSQGSLQSILKNEPSLIECDVKNFQVLVDETYGQNKFEIEFSYRLRLGVK
;
A
#
# COMPACT_ATOMS: atom_id res chain seq x y z
N PHE A 1 -6.36 2.35 13.61
CA PHE A 1 -7.62 1.69 13.36
C PHE A 1 -7.68 0.30 14.02
N ASN A 2 -8.76 -0.44 13.82
CA ASN A 2 -9.01 -1.69 14.57
C ASN A 2 -7.91 -2.74 14.30
N TRP A 3 -7.40 -3.38 15.38
CA TRP A 3 -6.31 -4.35 15.28
C TRP A 3 -6.68 -5.61 14.48
N GLN A 4 -7.96 -6.02 14.50
CA GLN A 4 -8.42 -7.18 13.73
C GLN A 4 -8.39 -6.90 12.24
N VAL A 5 -8.82 -5.69 11.85
CA VAL A 5 -8.75 -5.22 10.45
C VAL A 5 -7.29 -5.12 10.00
N GLU A 6 -6.44 -4.55 10.84
CA GLU A 6 -5.01 -4.45 10.57
C GLU A 6 -4.37 -5.82 10.38
N LYS A 7 -4.69 -6.77 11.24
CA LYS A 7 -4.19 -8.14 11.14
C LYS A 7 -4.57 -8.79 9.83
N VAL A 8 -5.84 -8.74 9.45
CA VAL A 8 -6.31 -9.31 8.18
C VAL A 8 -5.69 -8.62 6.98
N TYR A 9 -5.53 -7.29 7.05
CA TYR A 9 -4.84 -6.51 6.02
C TYR A 9 -3.40 -7.00 5.84
N MET A 10 -2.66 -7.14 6.93
CA MET A 10 -1.28 -7.61 6.91
C MET A 10 -1.17 -9.04 6.35
N GLU A 11 -2.05 -9.93 6.78
CA GLU A 11 -2.09 -11.31 6.28
C GLU A 11 -2.38 -11.36 4.78
N MET A 12 -3.30 -10.55 4.31
CA MET A 12 -3.64 -10.45 2.90
C MET A 12 -2.45 -9.98 2.07
N PHE A 13 -1.76 -8.93 2.51
CA PHE A 13 -0.60 -8.41 1.78
C PHE A 13 0.63 -9.31 1.88
N ASN A 14 0.81 -10.04 2.98
CA ASN A 14 1.82 -11.08 3.05
C ASN A 14 1.57 -12.16 2.00
N LYS A 15 0.31 -12.54 1.81
CA LYS A 15 -0.08 -13.48 0.75
C LYS A 15 0.15 -12.89 -0.65
N VAL A 16 -0.13 -11.61 -0.85
CA VAL A 16 0.17 -10.90 -2.10
C VAL A 16 1.66 -10.99 -2.44
N HIS A 17 2.52 -10.71 -1.49
CA HIS A 17 3.97 -10.80 -1.68
C HIS A 17 4.42 -12.22 -1.99
N GLU A 18 3.84 -13.21 -1.30
CA GLU A 18 4.13 -14.62 -1.55
C GLU A 18 3.72 -15.04 -2.96
N ILE A 19 2.55 -14.60 -3.43
CA ILE A 19 2.08 -14.85 -4.79
C ILE A 19 3.00 -14.20 -5.81
N GLU A 20 3.41 -12.96 -5.60
CA GLU A 20 4.34 -12.26 -6.48
C GLU A 20 5.68 -12.98 -6.60
N TYR A 21 6.18 -13.50 -5.49
CA TYR A 21 7.43 -14.26 -5.46
C TYR A 21 7.31 -15.58 -6.22
N THR A 22 6.18 -16.27 -6.06
CA THR A 22 5.94 -17.59 -6.68
C THR A 22 5.59 -17.48 -8.16
N HIS A 23 4.86 -16.44 -8.55
CA HIS A 23 4.36 -16.23 -9.92
C HIS A 23 5.12 -15.09 -10.59
N ARG A 24 6.29 -15.39 -11.13
CA ARG A 24 7.18 -14.40 -11.78
C ARG A 24 6.52 -13.61 -12.91
N ASN A 25 5.55 -14.23 -13.60
CA ASN A 25 4.81 -13.56 -14.68
C ASN A 25 4.03 -12.35 -14.18
N LEU A 26 3.47 -12.43 -12.98
CA LEU A 26 2.77 -11.31 -12.35
C LEU A 26 3.75 -10.23 -11.89
N LYS A 27 4.93 -10.64 -11.40
CA LYS A 27 5.99 -9.71 -11.01
C LYS A 27 6.55 -8.95 -12.21
N ASP A 28 6.70 -9.61 -13.36
CA ASP A 28 7.21 -8.99 -14.58
C ASP A 28 6.23 -7.96 -15.15
N SER A 29 4.93 -8.12 -14.91
CA SER A 29 3.91 -7.16 -15.34
C SER A 29 3.84 -5.91 -14.45
N PHE A 30 4.47 -5.93 -13.27
CA PHE A 30 4.52 -4.83 -12.32
C PHE A 30 5.96 -4.59 -11.89
N SER A 31 6.56 -3.52 -12.42
CA SER A 31 7.93 -3.15 -12.05
C SER A 31 7.95 -2.52 -10.66
N CYS A 32 8.68 -3.14 -9.75
CA CYS A 32 8.86 -2.63 -8.39
C CYS A 32 10.21 -1.93 -8.27
N TYR A 33 10.17 -0.63 -8.02
CA TYR A 33 11.36 0.19 -7.80
C TYR A 33 11.59 0.36 -6.29
N ASP A 34 12.83 0.22 -5.85
CA ASP A 34 13.18 0.45 -4.45
C ASP A 34 13.12 1.94 -4.11
N LYS A 35 12.04 2.33 -3.48
CA LYS A 35 11.79 3.73 -3.11
C LYS A 35 12.76 4.27 -2.07
N ASN A 36 13.48 3.40 -1.37
CA ASN A 36 14.49 3.83 -0.40
C ASN A 36 15.73 4.44 -1.05
N GLN A 37 15.89 4.25 -2.37
CA GLN A 37 17.00 4.82 -3.12
C GLN A 37 16.77 6.26 -3.61
N HIS A 38 15.56 6.80 -3.45
CA HIS A 38 15.24 8.14 -3.96
C HIS A 38 16.17 9.23 -3.41
N LEU A 39 16.41 9.24 -2.11
CA LEU A 39 17.29 10.24 -1.51
C LEU A 39 18.73 10.11 -2.02
N ALA A 40 19.25 8.88 -2.08
CA ALA A 40 20.58 8.62 -2.61
C ALA A 40 20.70 9.05 -4.08
N ASN A 41 19.67 8.79 -4.89
CA ASN A 41 19.63 9.20 -6.29
C ASN A 41 19.66 10.72 -6.45
N ILE A 42 18.92 11.45 -5.61
CA ILE A 42 18.95 12.92 -5.58
C ILE A 42 20.36 13.42 -5.24
N LYS A 43 20.99 12.87 -4.20
CA LYS A 43 22.33 13.24 -3.79
C LYS A 43 23.37 12.97 -4.88
N ASN A 44 23.27 11.79 -5.50
CA ASN A 44 24.27 11.32 -6.47
C ASN A 44 24.09 11.90 -7.87
N SER A 45 22.93 12.54 -8.15
CA SER A 45 22.65 13.13 -9.46
C SER A 45 23.59 14.32 -9.79
N GLY A 46 24.09 15.01 -8.78
CA GLY A 46 24.94 16.19 -8.95
C GLY A 46 24.19 17.49 -9.28
N TYR A 47 22.85 17.42 -9.40
CA TYR A 47 22.03 18.60 -9.75
C TYR A 47 21.67 19.47 -8.56
N PHE A 48 21.80 18.93 -7.32
CA PHE A 48 21.34 19.61 -6.11
C PHE A 48 22.47 19.81 -5.14
N ARG A 49 22.59 21.02 -4.59
CA ARG A 49 23.58 21.36 -3.56
C ARG A 49 23.22 20.83 -2.18
N PHE A 50 21.93 20.56 -1.95
CA PHE A 50 21.40 20.09 -0.67
C PHE A 50 20.27 19.09 -0.94
N SER A 51 20.22 18.01 -0.17
CA SER A 51 19.13 17.05 -0.22
C SER A 51 18.74 16.58 1.18
N ARG A 52 17.46 16.35 1.38
CA ARG A 52 16.92 15.97 2.69
C ARG A 52 15.70 15.09 2.54
N GLU A 53 15.53 14.18 3.50
CA GLU A 53 14.30 13.42 3.68
C GLU A 53 13.55 13.96 4.89
N ILE A 54 12.23 14.17 4.71
CA ILE A 54 11.31 14.61 5.76
C ILE A 54 10.23 13.55 5.89
N VAL A 55 9.99 13.09 7.13
CA VAL A 55 8.92 12.16 7.45
C VAL A 55 7.87 12.88 8.28
N PHE A 56 6.63 12.76 7.87
CA PHE A 56 5.50 13.35 8.60
C PHE A 56 4.26 12.49 8.48
N SER A 57 3.28 12.71 9.36
CA SER A 57 2.03 11.98 9.34
C SER A 57 0.84 12.92 9.37
N ASN A 58 -0.30 12.43 8.91
CA ASN A 58 -1.56 13.14 8.92
C ASN A 58 -2.70 12.17 9.23
N SER A 59 -3.62 12.59 10.07
CA SER A 59 -4.84 11.84 10.37
C SER A 59 -6.00 12.40 9.56
N GLU A 60 -6.73 11.52 8.88
CA GLU A 60 -7.87 11.88 8.06
C GLU A 60 -9.09 11.04 8.43
N PRO A 61 -10.31 11.61 8.35
CA PRO A 61 -11.52 10.82 8.49
C PRO A 61 -11.64 9.82 7.34
N CYS A 62 -12.05 8.60 7.68
CA CYS A 62 -12.16 7.52 6.74
C CYS A 62 -13.47 6.76 6.94
N THR A 63 -13.98 6.17 5.87
CA THR A 63 -15.13 5.27 5.91
C THR A 63 -14.68 3.86 5.53
N ALA A 64 -15.52 2.87 5.84
CA ALA A 64 -15.27 1.48 5.45
C ALA A 64 -15.03 1.37 3.94
N LYS A 65 -15.87 2.03 3.14
CA LYS A 65 -15.72 2.04 1.68
C LYS A 65 -14.38 2.63 1.23
N ARG A 66 -13.99 3.76 1.83
CA ARG A 66 -12.73 4.42 1.48
C ARG A 66 -11.52 3.53 1.80
N LEU A 67 -11.55 2.86 2.95
CA LEU A 67 -10.48 1.94 3.34
C LEU A 67 -10.35 0.78 2.35
N VAL A 68 -11.47 0.19 1.96
CA VAL A 68 -11.49 -0.88 0.95
C VAL A 68 -10.97 -0.38 -0.39
N ASP A 69 -11.43 0.78 -0.85
CA ASP A 69 -10.99 1.36 -2.12
C ASP A 69 -9.50 1.68 -2.14
N LEU A 70 -8.97 2.23 -1.04
CA LEU A 70 -7.53 2.48 -0.89
C LEU A 70 -6.73 1.19 -0.94
N THR A 71 -7.22 0.15 -0.28
CA THR A 71 -6.56 -1.17 -0.27
C THR A 71 -6.55 -1.79 -1.66
N LEU A 72 -7.70 -1.75 -2.36
CA LEU A 72 -7.82 -2.30 -3.70
C LEU A 72 -7.02 -1.51 -4.75
N SER A 73 -6.65 -0.27 -4.47
CA SER A 73 -5.85 0.55 -5.37
C SER A 73 -4.37 0.20 -5.39
N GLN A 74 -3.91 -0.66 -4.49
CA GLN A 74 -2.51 -1.09 -4.46
C GLN A 74 -2.11 -1.83 -5.74
N GLY A 75 -1.00 -1.42 -6.35
CA GLY A 75 -0.58 -1.95 -7.66
C GLY A 75 -0.36 -3.45 -7.68
N SER A 76 0.28 -4.00 -6.66
CA SER A 76 0.51 -5.44 -6.54
C SER A 76 -0.79 -6.24 -6.48
N LEU A 77 -1.74 -5.78 -5.68
CA LEU A 77 -3.05 -6.43 -5.56
C LEU A 77 -3.84 -6.32 -6.86
N GLN A 78 -3.84 -5.17 -7.51
CA GLN A 78 -4.49 -4.96 -8.79
C GLN A 78 -3.94 -5.89 -9.87
N SER A 79 -2.63 -6.08 -9.91
CA SER A 79 -1.99 -6.99 -10.86
C SER A 79 -2.50 -8.44 -10.68
N ILE A 80 -2.60 -8.91 -9.46
CA ILE A 80 -3.11 -10.26 -9.16
C ILE A 80 -4.58 -10.39 -9.54
N LEU A 81 -5.40 -9.41 -9.16
CA LEU A 81 -6.83 -9.41 -9.47
C LEU A 81 -7.10 -9.35 -10.98
N LYS A 82 -6.24 -8.70 -11.74
CA LYS A 82 -6.36 -8.61 -13.19
C LYS A 82 -5.97 -9.91 -13.88
N ASN A 83 -4.89 -10.54 -13.45
CA ASN A 83 -4.30 -11.69 -14.14
C ASN A 83 -4.76 -13.03 -13.58
N GLU A 84 -4.81 -13.17 -12.26
CA GLU A 84 -5.20 -14.41 -11.59
C GLU A 84 -6.02 -14.12 -10.33
N PRO A 85 -7.28 -13.67 -10.48
CA PRO A 85 -8.09 -13.24 -9.33
C PRO A 85 -8.38 -14.36 -8.34
N SER A 86 -8.43 -15.62 -8.80
CA SER A 86 -8.73 -16.76 -7.92
C SER A 86 -7.74 -16.98 -6.80
N LEU A 87 -6.50 -16.46 -6.93
CA LEU A 87 -5.45 -16.61 -5.93
C LEU A 87 -5.69 -15.77 -4.67
N ILE A 88 -6.41 -14.66 -4.78
CA ILE A 88 -6.57 -13.69 -3.69
C ILE A 88 -8.03 -13.26 -3.47
N GLU A 89 -8.95 -13.65 -4.33
CA GLU A 89 -10.35 -13.19 -4.29
C GLU A 89 -11.03 -13.43 -2.95
N CYS A 90 -10.83 -14.63 -2.37
CA CYS A 90 -11.43 -14.97 -1.08
C CYS A 90 -10.90 -14.07 0.05
N ASP A 91 -9.60 -13.78 0.03
CA ASP A 91 -8.96 -12.93 1.04
C ASP A 91 -9.47 -11.48 0.94
N VAL A 92 -9.66 -10.98 -0.27
CA VAL A 92 -10.21 -9.65 -0.52
C VAL A 92 -11.64 -9.57 -0.01
N LYS A 93 -12.47 -10.57 -0.30
CA LYS A 93 -13.85 -10.62 0.19
C LYS A 93 -13.93 -10.68 1.71
N ASN A 94 -13.08 -11.50 2.34
CA ASN A 94 -13.02 -11.59 3.80
C ASN A 94 -12.59 -10.25 4.42
N PHE A 95 -11.66 -9.56 3.81
CA PHE A 95 -11.24 -8.23 4.25
C PHE A 95 -12.38 -7.23 4.15
N GLN A 96 -13.09 -7.19 3.02
CA GLN A 96 -14.24 -6.30 2.82
C GLN A 96 -15.33 -6.54 3.85
N VAL A 97 -15.68 -7.81 4.08
CA VAL A 97 -16.71 -8.20 5.06
C VAL A 97 -16.29 -7.75 6.47
N LEU A 98 -15.05 -8.01 6.85
CA LEU A 98 -14.55 -7.62 8.17
C LEU A 98 -14.57 -6.10 8.38
N VAL A 99 -14.18 -5.34 7.36
CA VAL A 99 -14.20 -3.87 7.42
C VAL A 99 -15.62 -3.37 7.58
N ASP A 100 -16.56 -3.91 6.80
CA ASP A 100 -17.98 -3.54 6.88
C ASP A 100 -18.58 -3.89 8.25
N GLU A 101 -18.25 -5.06 8.79
CA GLU A 101 -18.74 -5.49 10.11
C GLU A 101 -18.15 -4.65 11.24
N THR A 102 -16.88 -4.25 11.12
CA THR A 102 -16.18 -3.51 12.17
C THR A 102 -16.61 -2.06 12.23
N TYR A 103 -16.71 -1.40 11.09
CA TYR A 103 -16.96 0.03 11.02
C TYR A 103 -18.39 0.37 10.58
N GLY A 104 -19.00 -0.48 9.75
CA GLY A 104 -20.33 -0.24 9.22
C GLY A 104 -20.39 1.11 8.50
N GLN A 105 -21.32 1.97 8.93
CA GLN A 105 -21.47 3.33 8.39
C GLN A 105 -20.76 4.39 9.20
N ASN A 106 -20.05 3.99 10.26
CA ASN A 106 -19.33 4.91 11.12
C ASN A 106 -18.07 5.42 10.45
N LYS A 107 -17.74 6.68 10.70
CA LYS A 107 -16.46 7.24 10.30
C LYS A 107 -15.42 6.93 11.37
N PHE A 108 -14.19 6.72 10.94
CA PHE A 108 -13.04 6.55 11.84
C PHE A 108 -11.87 7.34 11.29
N GLU A 109 -10.84 7.51 12.11
CA GLU A 109 -9.63 8.19 11.66
C GLU A 109 -8.58 7.18 11.20
N ILE A 110 -7.93 7.50 10.09
CA ILE A 110 -6.81 6.75 9.57
C ILE A 110 -5.60 7.67 9.52
N GLU A 111 -4.45 7.16 9.94
CA GLU A 111 -3.19 7.90 9.92
C GLU A 111 -2.39 7.51 8.68
N PHE A 112 -2.00 8.52 7.91
CA PHE A 112 -1.11 8.35 6.77
C PHE A 112 0.29 8.84 7.13
N SER A 113 1.30 8.03 6.84
CA SER A 113 2.70 8.41 6.96
C SER A 113 3.25 8.77 5.59
N TYR A 114 3.90 9.92 5.52
CA TYR A 114 4.45 10.46 4.29
C TYR A 114 5.96 10.61 4.39
N ARG A 115 6.65 10.36 3.29
CA ARG A 115 8.07 10.65 3.14
C ARG A 115 8.26 11.60 1.98
N LEU A 116 8.91 12.72 2.26
CA LEU A 116 9.28 13.70 1.25
C LEU A 116 10.81 13.70 1.11
N ARG A 117 11.30 13.54 -0.10
CA ARG A 117 12.72 13.67 -0.40
C ARG A 117 12.86 14.86 -1.33
N LEU A 118 13.63 15.84 -0.87
CA LEU A 118 13.78 17.08 -1.62
C LEU A 118 15.23 17.37 -1.93
N GLY A 119 15.44 18.03 -3.08
CA GLY A 119 16.72 18.56 -3.48
C GLY A 119 16.60 20.05 -3.72
N VAL A 120 17.61 20.80 -3.32
CA VAL A 120 17.68 22.24 -3.54
C VAL A 120 18.79 22.53 -4.53
N LYS A 121 18.44 23.21 -5.62
CA LYS A 121 19.41 23.65 -6.63
C LYS A 121 20.36 24.72 -6.11
#